data_24ee5f43afbc5b8f726bcb0f234d712d
#
_entry.id   24ee5f43afbc5b8f726bcb0f234d712d
#
_cell.length_a   1.000
_cell.length_b   1.000
_cell.length_c   1.000
_cell.angle_alpha   90.00
_cell.angle_beta   90.00
_cell.angle_gamma   90.00
#
_symmetry.space_group_name_H-M   'P 1'
#
loop_
_entity.id
_entity.type
_entity.pdbx_description
1 polymer ?
#
loop_
_entity_poly.entity_id
_entity_poly.type
_entity_poly.pdbx_seq_one_letter_code
_entity_poly.pdbx_strand_id
1 'polypeptide(L)'
;MYSIEHKNTVISISTADKRRNHIIDQFGQKQIPFEFFDAFTPSDRLDAHLQRYLPHVDATSKLTAGEKGCLMSHFMLWKKCVDDNLDYISIFEDDILLGENAEQFLANDEWLKVRFNFQEIFVLRLETFLMPVQLEHQQQILPFQERNIDILKSKHFGTAGYIISNGAAKYLINLFEKRAVEDIKAIDEIMFNELINVGVYQVYQLNPA
;
A
#
# COMPACT_ATOMS: atom_id res chain seq x y z
N MET A 1 21.11 6.59 -19.90
CA MET A 1 19.66 6.46 -20.01
C MET A 1 19.21 5.93 -18.64
N TYR A 2 18.83 6.82 -17.73
CA TYR A 2 18.35 6.40 -16.42
C TYR A 2 16.99 5.72 -16.64
N SER A 3 16.88 4.44 -16.30
CA SER A 3 15.56 3.79 -16.24
C SER A 3 14.76 4.56 -15.20
N ILE A 4 13.64 5.13 -15.61
CA ILE A 4 12.64 5.64 -14.66
C ILE A 4 12.11 4.37 -13.97
N GLU A 5 12.58 4.10 -12.75
CA GLU A 5 12.02 3.03 -11.93
C GLU A 5 10.58 3.44 -11.63
N HIS A 6 9.64 2.75 -12.26
CA HIS A 6 8.22 2.95 -12.00
C HIS A 6 7.93 2.48 -10.57
N LYS A 7 7.54 3.43 -9.72
CA LYS A 7 7.22 3.15 -8.32
C LYS A 7 5.75 2.84 -8.10
N ASN A 8 4.90 3.00 -9.15
CA ASN A 8 3.47 2.68 -9.08
C ASN A 8 3.25 1.23 -9.50
N THR A 9 2.76 0.42 -8.59
CA THR A 9 2.53 -1.00 -8.83
C THR A 9 1.06 -1.34 -8.53
N VAL A 10 0.39 -1.98 -9.48
CA VAL A 10 -1.02 -2.37 -9.36
C VAL A 10 -1.12 -3.88 -9.17
N ILE A 11 -1.63 -4.29 -8.03
CA ILE A 11 -1.95 -5.70 -7.74
C ILE A 11 -3.17 -6.10 -8.54
N SER A 12 -3.03 -7.11 -9.39
CA SER A 12 -4.14 -7.62 -10.20
C SER A 12 -3.95 -9.10 -10.50
N ILE A 13 -5.06 -9.85 -10.53
CA ILE A 13 -5.03 -11.24 -10.98
C ILE A 13 -4.66 -11.27 -12.47
N SER A 14 -3.67 -12.10 -12.85
CA SER A 14 -3.12 -12.13 -14.21
C SER A 14 -4.15 -12.41 -15.30
N THR A 15 -5.24 -13.11 -14.97
CA THR A 15 -6.35 -13.46 -15.87
C THR A 15 -7.56 -12.52 -15.78
N ALA A 16 -7.47 -11.45 -14.98
CA ALA A 16 -8.56 -10.48 -14.80
C ALA A 16 -8.56 -9.40 -15.90
N ASP A 17 -8.70 -9.80 -17.15
CA ASP A 17 -8.57 -8.92 -18.32
C ASP A 17 -9.40 -7.62 -18.22
N LYS A 18 -10.64 -7.72 -17.74
CA LYS A 18 -11.51 -6.53 -17.60
C LYS A 18 -10.95 -5.51 -16.61
N ARG A 19 -10.45 -5.97 -15.46
CA ARG A 19 -9.86 -5.11 -14.44
C ARG A 19 -8.52 -4.55 -14.91
N ARG A 20 -7.67 -5.38 -15.54
CA ARG A 20 -6.41 -4.91 -16.12
C ARG A 20 -6.63 -3.86 -17.22
N ASN A 21 -7.59 -4.07 -18.11
CA ASN A 21 -7.93 -3.06 -19.12
C ASN A 21 -8.45 -1.77 -18.48
N HIS A 22 -9.28 -1.85 -17.42
CA HIS A 22 -9.71 -0.69 -16.66
C HIS A 22 -8.52 0.10 -16.12
N ILE A 23 -7.53 -0.55 -15.51
CA ILE A 23 -6.32 0.12 -15.00
C ILE A 23 -5.47 0.70 -16.13
N ILE A 24 -5.30 -0.03 -17.24
CA ILE A 24 -4.58 0.49 -18.40
C ILE A 24 -5.22 1.79 -18.90
N ASP A 25 -6.56 1.83 -18.97
CA ASP A 25 -7.30 3.03 -19.37
C ASP A 25 -7.15 4.16 -18.34
N GLN A 26 -7.30 3.89 -17.03
CA GLN A 26 -7.19 4.89 -15.97
C GLN A 26 -5.79 5.55 -15.94
N PHE A 27 -4.75 4.74 -15.90
CA PHE A 27 -3.36 5.23 -15.84
C PHE A 27 -2.91 5.80 -17.18
N GLY A 28 -3.30 5.17 -18.30
CA GLY A 28 -2.93 5.59 -19.66
C GLY A 28 -3.50 6.95 -20.03
N GLN A 29 -4.78 7.22 -19.74
CA GLN A 29 -5.42 8.52 -19.99
C GLN A 29 -4.72 9.68 -19.27
N LYS A 30 -4.14 9.41 -18.11
CA LYS A 30 -3.42 10.37 -17.28
C LYS A 30 -1.90 10.34 -17.49
N GLN A 31 -1.40 9.48 -18.37
CA GLN A 31 0.03 9.28 -18.64
C GLN A 31 0.84 8.97 -17.38
N ILE A 32 0.24 8.23 -16.44
CA ILE A 32 0.89 7.79 -15.22
C ILE A 32 1.60 6.46 -15.49
N PRO A 33 2.93 6.38 -15.31
CA PRO A 33 3.64 5.12 -15.48
C PRO A 33 3.33 4.16 -14.33
N PHE A 34 3.12 2.88 -14.66
CA PHE A 34 2.85 1.83 -13.67
C PHE A 34 3.29 0.46 -14.19
N GLU A 35 3.36 -0.51 -13.29
CA GLU A 35 3.52 -1.93 -13.62
C GLU A 35 2.44 -2.77 -12.91
N PHE A 36 2.08 -3.91 -13.50
CA PHE A 36 1.26 -4.90 -12.82
C PHE A 36 2.11 -5.84 -11.97
N PHE A 37 1.60 -6.14 -10.79
CA PHE A 37 2.03 -7.24 -9.95
C PHE A 37 0.96 -8.34 -9.99
N ASP A 38 1.34 -9.56 -10.41
CA ASP A 38 0.40 -10.69 -10.45
C ASP A 38 0.03 -11.12 -9.05
N ALA A 39 -1.21 -10.83 -8.66
CA ALA A 39 -1.76 -11.11 -7.35
C ALA A 39 -1.62 -12.59 -6.97
N PHE A 40 -1.37 -12.84 -5.70
CA PHE A 40 -1.46 -14.18 -5.16
C PHE A 40 -2.93 -14.58 -5.01
N THR A 41 -3.28 -15.70 -5.61
CA THR A 41 -4.59 -16.33 -5.48
C THR A 41 -4.43 -17.69 -4.84
N PRO A 42 -5.49 -18.30 -4.27
CA PRO A 42 -5.41 -19.64 -3.72
C PRO A 42 -4.82 -20.65 -4.72
N SER A 43 -3.63 -21.14 -4.45
CA SER A 43 -2.85 -22.00 -5.36
C SER A 43 -1.57 -22.49 -4.67
N ASP A 44 -0.92 -23.49 -5.25
CA ASP A 44 0.40 -23.99 -4.81
C ASP A 44 1.46 -22.88 -4.73
N ARG A 45 1.35 -21.85 -5.58
CA ARG A 45 2.24 -20.67 -5.55
C ARG A 45 2.05 -19.88 -4.26
N LEU A 46 0.82 -19.65 -3.83
CA LEU A 46 0.51 -18.97 -2.56
C LEU A 46 1.04 -19.76 -1.39
N ASP A 47 0.74 -21.06 -1.34
CA ASP A 47 1.15 -21.95 -0.25
C ASP A 47 2.67 -22.01 -0.11
N ALA A 48 3.38 -22.14 -1.23
CA ALA A 48 4.84 -22.13 -1.24
C ALA A 48 5.44 -20.80 -0.72
N HIS A 49 4.81 -19.67 -1.01
CA HIS A 49 5.28 -18.36 -0.52
C HIS A 49 4.94 -18.16 0.95
N LEU A 50 3.74 -18.55 1.39
CA LEU A 50 3.38 -18.55 2.81
C LEU A 50 4.37 -19.41 3.61
N GLN A 51 4.60 -20.64 3.17
CA GLN A 51 5.54 -21.54 3.84
C GLN A 51 6.96 -20.96 3.91
N ARG A 52 7.40 -20.24 2.89
CA ARG A 52 8.73 -19.66 2.85
C ARG A 52 8.88 -18.43 3.73
N TYR A 53 7.91 -17.51 3.73
CA TYR A 53 8.03 -16.18 4.31
C TYR A 53 7.21 -16.01 5.59
N LEU A 54 6.04 -16.62 5.68
CA LEU A 54 5.10 -16.49 6.78
C LEU A 54 4.51 -17.87 7.18
N PRO A 55 5.38 -18.86 7.53
CA PRO A 55 4.94 -20.24 7.73
C PRO A 55 3.89 -20.39 8.84
N HIS A 56 3.88 -19.51 9.83
CA HIS A 56 2.89 -19.49 10.91
C HIS A 56 1.51 -18.99 10.44
N VAL A 57 1.41 -18.28 9.32
CA VAL A 57 0.14 -17.80 8.78
C VAL A 57 -0.61 -18.90 8.03
N ASP A 58 0.10 -19.88 7.49
CA ASP A 58 -0.46 -20.88 6.58
C ASP A 58 -1.45 -21.84 7.27
N ALA A 59 -1.03 -22.52 8.31
CA ALA A 59 -1.75 -23.69 8.82
C ALA A 59 -2.89 -23.38 9.81
N THR A 60 -2.79 -22.29 10.58
CA THR A 60 -3.65 -22.06 11.75
C THR A 60 -4.27 -20.67 11.82
N SER A 61 -3.93 -19.77 10.90
CA SER A 61 -4.52 -18.43 10.89
C SER A 61 -6.01 -18.47 10.54
N LYS A 62 -6.77 -17.53 11.12
CA LYS A 62 -8.21 -17.36 10.84
C LYS A 62 -8.49 -16.69 9.50
N LEU A 63 -7.45 -16.32 8.74
CA LEU A 63 -7.59 -15.68 7.44
C LEU A 63 -8.22 -16.64 6.43
N THR A 64 -9.15 -16.12 5.65
CA THR A 64 -9.65 -16.79 4.45
C THR A 64 -8.53 -16.93 3.41
N ALA A 65 -8.71 -17.83 2.45
CA ALA A 65 -7.74 -18.00 1.38
C ALA A 65 -7.54 -16.71 0.54
N GLY A 66 -8.60 -15.91 0.37
CA GLY A 66 -8.52 -14.60 -0.28
C GLY A 66 -7.69 -13.59 0.52
N GLU A 67 -7.92 -13.51 1.83
CA GLU A 67 -7.14 -12.62 2.72
C GLU A 67 -5.67 -13.03 2.79
N LYS A 68 -5.36 -14.33 2.76
CA LYS A 68 -3.97 -14.82 2.65
C LYS A 68 -3.31 -14.36 1.34
N GLY A 69 -4.04 -14.46 0.22
CA GLY A 69 -3.58 -13.98 -1.09
C GLY A 69 -3.35 -12.46 -1.11
N CYS A 70 -4.27 -11.70 -0.55
CA CYS A 70 -4.14 -10.25 -0.38
C CYS A 70 -2.90 -9.90 0.47
N LEU A 71 -2.79 -10.47 1.66
CA LEU A 71 -1.62 -10.28 2.54
C LEU A 71 -0.32 -10.61 1.81
N MET A 72 -0.23 -11.76 1.14
CA MET A 72 0.99 -12.17 0.46
C MET A 72 1.34 -11.24 -0.70
N SER A 73 0.35 -10.73 -1.43
CA SER A 73 0.58 -9.77 -2.54
C SER A 73 1.21 -8.48 -2.02
N HIS A 74 0.65 -7.89 -0.97
CA HIS A 74 1.21 -6.68 -0.35
C HIS A 74 2.57 -6.95 0.31
N PHE A 75 2.72 -8.05 1.03
CA PHE A 75 3.96 -8.44 1.67
C PHE A 75 5.12 -8.57 0.68
N MET A 76 4.88 -9.18 -0.48
CA MET A 76 5.91 -9.32 -1.52
C MET A 76 6.27 -7.97 -2.17
N LEU A 77 5.34 -7.02 -2.26
CA LEU A 77 5.65 -5.66 -2.70
C LEU A 77 6.43 -4.86 -1.65
N TRP A 78 6.15 -5.05 -0.37
CA TRP A 78 7.02 -4.48 0.68
C TRP A 78 8.43 -5.07 0.61
N LYS A 79 8.54 -6.38 0.38
CA LYS A 79 9.85 -7.02 0.16
C LYS A 79 10.53 -6.45 -1.08
N LYS A 80 9.83 -6.28 -2.19
CA LYS A 80 10.38 -5.62 -3.39
C LYS A 80 10.93 -4.24 -3.05
N CYS A 81 10.18 -3.41 -2.33
CA CYS A 81 10.63 -2.08 -1.91
C CYS A 81 11.95 -2.14 -1.14
N VAL A 82 12.09 -3.11 -0.23
CA VAL A 82 13.31 -3.28 0.59
C VAL A 82 14.45 -3.89 -0.20
N ASP A 83 14.20 -4.97 -0.93
CA ASP A 83 15.23 -5.75 -1.65
C ASP A 83 15.83 -4.93 -2.80
N ASP A 84 15.02 -4.13 -3.51
CA ASP A 84 15.46 -3.23 -4.59
C ASP A 84 15.97 -1.87 -4.05
N ASN A 85 15.99 -1.71 -2.72
CA ASN A 85 16.41 -0.47 -2.04
C ASN A 85 15.70 0.79 -2.56
N LEU A 86 14.40 0.68 -2.84
CA LEU A 86 13.57 1.82 -3.20
C LEU A 86 13.33 2.71 -1.98
N ASP A 87 13.25 4.01 -2.16
CA ASP A 87 12.87 4.94 -1.09
C ASP A 87 11.43 4.67 -0.61
N TYR A 88 10.54 4.35 -1.56
CA TYR A 88 9.15 4.02 -1.33
C TYR A 88 8.58 3.21 -2.50
N ILE A 89 7.37 2.68 -2.33
CA ILE A 89 6.56 2.10 -3.40
C ILE A 89 5.11 2.56 -3.24
N SER A 90 4.46 2.88 -4.36
CA SER A 90 3.01 3.14 -4.43
C SER A 90 2.30 1.86 -4.84
N ILE A 91 1.37 1.39 -4.02
CA ILE A 91 0.66 0.13 -4.21
C ILE A 91 -0.82 0.43 -4.42
N PHE A 92 -1.39 -0.15 -5.46
CA PHE A 92 -2.80 -0.01 -5.83
C PHE A 92 -3.45 -1.37 -6.05
N GLU A 93 -4.74 -1.47 -5.83
CA GLU A 93 -5.57 -2.61 -6.26
C GLU A 93 -6.22 -2.29 -7.63
N ASP A 94 -6.75 -3.30 -8.32
CA ASP A 94 -7.18 -3.19 -9.71
C ASP A 94 -8.64 -2.74 -9.90
N ASP A 95 -9.29 -2.25 -8.83
CA ASP A 95 -10.66 -1.74 -8.84
C ASP A 95 -10.78 -0.26 -8.42
N ILE A 96 -9.65 0.46 -8.43
CA ILE A 96 -9.62 1.89 -8.14
C ILE A 96 -10.10 2.75 -9.30
N LEU A 97 -10.55 3.97 -8.97
CA LEU A 97 -10.75 5.07 -9.89
C LEU A 97 -9.76 6.18 -9.54
N LEU A 98 -9.03 6.67 -10.55
CA LEU A 98 -8.12 7.80 -10.35
C LEU A 98 -8.91 9.11 -10.35
N GLY A 99 -8.75 9.87 -9.26
CA GLY A 99 -9.37 11.19 -9.10
C GLY A 99 -8.78 12.25 -10.02
N GLU A 100 -9.32 13.47 -9.92
CA GLU A 100 -8.78 14.63 -10.61
C GLU A 100 -7.34 14.90 -10.18
N ASN A 101 -6.50 15.31 -11.13
CA ASN A 101 -5.09 15.63 -10.91
C ASN A 101 -4.23 14.47 -10.35
N ALA A 102 -4.68 13.21 -10.46
CA ALA A 102 -3.90 12.06 -9.99
C ALA A 102 -2.50 12.00 -10.63
N GLU A 103 -2.35 12.47 -11.87
CA GLU A 103 -1.07 12.59 -12.57
C GLU A 103 -0.06 13.50 -11.85
N GLN A 104 -0.53 14.51 -11.12
CA GLN A 104 0.32 15.41 -10.32
C GLN A 104 0.97 14.66 -9.14
N PHE A 105 0.30 13.62 -8.65
CA PHE A 105 0.73 12.83 -7.50
C PHE A 105 1.54 11.58 -7.90
N LEU A 106 1.24 10.99 -9.06
CA LEU A 106 1.71 9.66 -9.42
C LEU A 106 2.66 9.61 -10.62
N ALA A 107 2.70 10.66 -11.47
CA ALA A 107 3.62 10.71 -12.61
C ALA A 107 5.04 11.16 -12.22
N ASN A 108 5.20 11.85 -11.09
CA ASN A 108 6.47 12.23 -10.51
C ASN A 108 6.40 12.21 -8.98
N ASP A 109 7.54 12.29 -8.30
CA ASP A 109 7.65 12.16 -6.86
C ASP A 109 8.30 13.37 -6.14
N GLU A 110 8.52 14.46 -6.86
CA GLU A 110 9.16 15.66 -6.29
C GLU A 110 8.35 16.22 -5.11
N TRP A 111 7.03 16.23 -5.22
CA TRP A 111 6.14 16.69 -4.15
C TRP A 111 6.28 15.86 -2.87
N LEU A 112 6.55 14.56 -3.02
CA LEU A 112 6.71 13.62 -1.92
C LEU A 112 8.08 13.79 -1.25
N LYS A 113 9.15 13.91 -2.06
CA LYS A 113 10.54 14.07 -1.59
C LYS A 113 10.76 15.30 -0.74
N VAL A 114 10.07 16.40 -1.03
CA VAL A 114 10.20 17.64 -0.25
C VAL A 114 9.41 17.62 1.05
N ARG A 115 8.56 16.61 1.27
CA ARG A 115 7.66 16.51 2.44
C ARG A 115 8.02 15.39 3.40
N PHE A 116 8.66 14.35 2.91
CA PHE A 116 8.89 13.13 3.68
C PHE A 116 10.34 12.67 3.66
N ASN A 117 10.76 12.19 4.80
CA ASN A 117 11.99 11.40 4.92
C ASN A 117 11.63 9.92 4.81
N PHE A 118 12.05 9.25 3.74
CA PHE A 118 11.69 7.85 3.46
C PHE A 118 12.33 6.82 4.40
N GLN A 119 13.26 7.23 5.25
CA GLN A 119 13.77 6.37 6.32
C GLN A 119 12.83 6.33 7.53
N GLU A 120 11.90 7.27 7.63
CA GLU A 120 10.84 7.25 8.63
C GLU A 120 9.79 6.19 8.32
N ILE A 121 9.12 5.70 9.36
CA ILE A 121 8.12 4.63 9.25
C ILE A 121 6.75 5.26 8.98
N PHE A 122 6.40 5.44 7.72
CA PHE A 122 5.12 6.02 7.35
C PHE A 122 4.43 5.32 6.18
N VAL A 123 3.11 5.39 6.19
CA VAL A 123 2.23 5.07 5.07
C VAL A 123 1.36 6.29 4.77
N LEU A 124 1.26 6.67 3.51
CA LEU A 124 0.34 7.71 3.05
C LEU A 124 -0.78 7.07 2.23
N ARG A 125 -2.00 7.11 2.78
CA ARG A 125 -3.21 6.65 2.08
C ARG A 125 -3.63 7.67 1.04
N LEU A 126 -3.92 7.18 -0.16
CA LEU A 126 -4.36 7.97 -1.31
C LEU A 126 -5.85 7.77 -1.62
N GLU A 127 -6.48 6.82 -0.95
CA GLU A 127 -7.86 6.40 -1.18
C GLU A 127 -8.83 6.94 -0.13
N THR A 128 -10.11 6.94 -0.48
CA THR A 128 -11.22 7.15 0.45
C THR A 128 -12.17 5.95 0.44
N PHE A 129 -12.65 5.55 1.60
CA PHE A 129 -13.65 4.50 1.79
C PHE A 129 -15.00 5.05 2.26
N LEU A 130 -15.27 6.31 2.01
CA LEU A 130 -16.51 7.03 2.32
C LEU A 130 -17.06 6.77 3.75
N MET A 131 -16.17 6.69 4.73
CA MET A 131 -16.51 6.55 6.13
C MET A 131 -15.97 7.74 6.94
N PRO A 132 -16.64 8.15 8.03
CA PRO A 132 -16.12 9.19 8.90
C PRO A 132 -14.77 8.81 9.50
N VAL A 133 -13.81 9.72 9.43
CA VAL A 133 -12.49 9.56 10.02
C VAL A 133 -12.13 10.75 10.88
N GLN A 134 -11.23 10.53 11.85
CA GLN A 134 -10.60 11.60 12.62
C GLN A 134 -9.21 11.86 12.03
N LEU A 135 -8.96 13.09 11.67
CA LEU A 135 -7.70 13.54 11.10
C LEU A 135 -7.07 14.61 12.01
N GLU A 136 -5.77 14.54 12.16
CA GLU A 136 -4.98 15.56 12.85
C GLU A 136 -4.15 16.33 11.83
N HIS A 137 -4.47 17.62 11.69
CA HIS A 137 -3.81 18.49 10.72
C HIS A 137 -2.34 18.71 11.07
N GLN A 138 -1.47 18.59 10.07
CA GLN A 138 -0.04 18.75 10.20
C GLN A 138 0.43 20.07 9.58
N GLN A 139 0.60 21.11 10.40
CA GLN A 139 1.01 22.43 9.93
C GLN A 139 2.38 22.46 9.25
N GLN A 140 3.27 21.55 9.60
CA GLN A 140 4.62 21.44 9.02
C GLN A 140 4.65 20.73 7.67
N ILE A 141 3.59 20.02 7.28
CA ILE A 141 3.49 19.38 5.97
C ILE A 141 2.66 20.27 5.07
N LEU A 142 3.32 20.92 4.12
CA LEU A 142 2.64 21.84 3.21
C LEU A 142 1.63 21.07 2.32
N PRO A 143 0.42 21.62 2.10
CA PRO A 143 -0.53 21.07 1.16
C PRO A 143 0.07 20.92 -0.25
N PHE A 144 -0.50 20.03 -1.04
CA PHE A 144 -0.16 19.87 -2.45
C PHE A 144 -1.43 19.71 -3.28
N GLN A 145 -1.55 20.49 -4.37
CA GLN A 145 -2.73 20.47 -5.25
C GLN A 145 -4.06 20.60 -4.46
N GLU A 146 -4.09 21.60 -3.57
CA GLU A 146 -5.26 21.89 -2.70
C GLU A 146 -5.67 20.72 -1.75
N ARG A 147 -4.78 19.74 -1.55
CA ARG A 147 -4.98 18.64 -0.62
C ARG A 147 -4.04 18.74 0.57
N ASN A 148 -4.59 18.56 1.74
CA ASN A 148 -3.81 18.41 2.96
C ASN A 148 -3.27 16.98 3.10
N ILE A 149 -2.24 16.85 3.89
CA ILE A 149 -1.71 15.54 4.31
C ILE A 149 -1.81 15.52 5.81
N ASP A 150 -2.86 14.86 6.29
CA ASP A 150 -3.23 14.84 7.70
C ASP A 150 -2.90 13.47 8.31
N ILE A 151 -2.64 13.42 9.62
CA ILE A 151 -2.46 12.14 10.33
C ILE A 151 -3.82 11.48 10.56
N LEU A 152 -3.95 10.22 10.18
CA LEU A 152 -5.12 9.40 10.47
C LEU A 152 -5.11 8.98 11.94
N LYS A 153 -6.15 9.34 12.69
CA LYS A 153 -6.28 9.09 14.14
C LYS A 153 -7.37 8.09 14.50
N SER A 154 -8.23 7.74 13.58
CA SER A 154 -9.27 6.73 13.76
C SER A 154 -9.07 5.56 12.81
N LYS A 155 -9.63 4.40 13.16
CA LYS A 155 -9.54 3.22 12.30
C LYS A 155 -10.10 3.50 10.91
N HIS A 156 -9.51 2.86 9.92
CA HIS A 156 -9.95 2.87 8.55
C HIS A 156 -9.86 1.45 7.96
N PHE A 157 -10.43 1.24 6.78
CA PHE A 157 -10.39 -0.02 6.05
C PHE A 157 -9.83 0.17 4.65
N GLY A 158 -9.50 -0.95 4.01
CA GLY A 158 -9.05 -1.03 2.64
C GLY A 158 -7.56 -0.74 2.45
N THR A 159 -7.00 -1.35 1.42
CA THR A 159 -5.61 -1.21 0.98
C THR A 159 -5.53 -0.86 -0.50
N ALA A 160 -6.61 -0.26 -1.05
CA ALA A 160 -6.78 -0.06 -2.48
C ALA A 160 -5.79 0.96 -3.10
N GLY A 161 -5.24 1.89 -2.29
CA GLY A 161 -4.25 2.85 -2.79
C GLY A 161 -3.46 3.53 -1.69
N TYR A 162 -2.14 3.26 -1.64
CA TYR A 162 -1.26 3.89 -0.66
C TYR A 162 0.20 3.94 -1.13
N ILE A 163 0.95 4.88 -0.57
CA ILE A 163 2.41 4.96 -0.65
C ILE A 163 2.98 4.45 0.66
N ILE A 164 3.98 3.58 0.59
CA ILE A 164 4.70 3.08 1.77
C ILE A 164 6.18 3.39 1.67
N SER A 165 6.75 3.98 2.72
CA SER A 165 8.19 4.23 2.81
C SER A 165 8.97 2.92 2.99
N ASN A 166 10.24 2.93 2.59
CA ASN A 166 11.14 1.80 2.85
C ASN A 166 11.22 1.45 4.35
N GLY A 167 11.23 2.47 5.22
CA GLY A 167 11.19 2.27 6.67
C GLY A 167 9.94 1.54 7.13
N ALA A 168 8.76 1.91 6.61
CA ALA A 168 7.50 1.24 6.95
C ALA A 168 7.41 -0.16 6.35
N ALA A 169 7.91 -0.39 5.14
CA ALA A 169 7.98 -1.71 4.53
C ALA A 169 8.80 -2.68 5.39
N LYS A 170 10.01 -2.27 5.83
CA LYS A 170 10.84 -3.04 6.78
C LYS A 170 10.12 -3.33 8.09
N TYR A 171 9.44 -2.31 8.63
CA TYR A 171 8.70 -2.44 9.89
C TYR A 171 7.58 -3.48 9.77
N LEU A 172 6.75 -3.40 8.73
CA LEU A 172 5.63 -4.32 8.52
C LEU A 172 6.11 -5.75 8.22
N ILE A 173 7.14 -5.93 7.40
CA ILE A 173 7.76 -7.25 7.16
C ILE A 173 8.14 -7.89 8.49
N ASN A 174 8.95 -7.19 9.31
CA ASN A 174 9.39 -7.69 10.61
C ASN A 174 8.23 -7.95 11.58
N LEU A 175 7.19 -7.12 11.54
CA LEU A 175 5.99 -7.29 12.36
C LEU A 175 5.25 -8.58 11.97
N PHE A 176 4.98 -8.80 10.69
CA PHE A 176 4.27 -9.99 10.23
C PHE A 176 5.08 -11.27 10.42
N GLU A 177 6.41 -11.23 10.25
CA GLU A 177 7.28 -12.39 10.48
C GLU A 177 7.33 -12.85 11.95
N LYS A 178 7.12 -11.92 12.89
CA LYS A 178 7.22 -12.19 14.33
C LYS A 178 5.90 -12.27 15.07
N ARG A 179 4.80 -11.86 14.41
CA ARG A 179 3.49 -11.81 15.04
C ARG A 179 2.96 -13.21 15.35
N ALA A 180 2.38 -13.39 16.54
CA ALA A 180 1.73 -14.64 16.89
C ALA A 180 0.56 -14.92 15.93
N VAL A 181 0.35 -16.17 15.56
CA VAL A 181 -0.64 -16.57 14.56
C VAL A 181 -2.07 -16.21 14.95
N GLU A 182 -2.38 -16.27 16.22
CA GLU A 182 -3.69 -15.89 16.78
C GLU A 182 -4.01 -14.40 16.65
N ASP A 183 -2.97 -13.57 16.48
CA ASP A 183 -3.07 -12.13 16.34
C ASP A 183 -3.03 -11.68 14.86
N ILE A 184 -2.85 -12.62 13.92
CA ILE A 184 -2.90 -12.31 12.49
C ILE A 184 -4.35 -12.07 12.07
N LYS A 185 -4.57 -10.89 11.48
CA LYS A 185 -5.85 -10.42 10.94
C LYS A 185 -5.69 -9.98 9.49
N ALA A 186 -6.78 -9.57 8.85
CA ALA A 186 -6.72 -8.93 7.55
C ALA A 186 -5.73 -7.76 7.57
N ILE A 187 -5.04 -7.57 6.47
CA ILE A 187 -3.91 -6.63 6.36
C ILE A 187 -4.31 -5.20 6.71
N ASP A 188 -5.47 -4.75 6.26
CA ASP A 188 -6.00 -3.42 6.54
C ASP A 188 -6.36 -3.22 8.02
N GLU A 189 -6.88 -4.24 8.69
CA GLU A 189 -7.11 -4.23 10.14
C GLU A 189 -5.82 -4.01 10.91
N ILE A 190 -4.73 -4.61 10.47
CA ILE A 190 -3.42 -4.39 11.12
C ILE A 190 -2.89 -3.01 10.78
N MET A 191 -2.81 -2.66 9.50
CA MET A 191 -2.18 -1.41 9.05
C MET A 191 -2.93 -0.15 9.48
N PHE A 192 -4.29 -0.18 9.42
CA PHE A 192 -5.12 1.02 9.55
C PHE A 192 -6.12 0.98 10.72
N ASN A 193 -5.95 0.03 11.64
CA ASN A 193 -6.69 -0.01 12.89
C ASN A 193 -5.75 -0.27 14.08
N GLU A 194 -5.03 -1.39 14.09
CA GLU A 194 -4.19 -1.72 15.25
C GLU A 194 -2.94 -0.86 15.35
N LEU A 195 -2.31 -0.53 14.23
CA LEU A 195 -1.08 0.27 14.20
C LEU A 195 -1.33 1.77 14.24
N ILE A 196 -2.57 2.24 14.09
CA ILE A 196 -2.91 3.64 14.28
C ILE A 196 -2.59 4.04 15.73
N ASN A 197 -1.88 5.16 15.89
CA ASN A 197 -1.40 5.68 17.18
C ASN A 197 -0.31 4.81 17.86
N VAL A 198 0.28 3.84 17.17
CA VAL A 198 1.53 3.23 17.61
C VAL A 198 2.67 4.18 17.25
N GLY A 199 3.31 4.77 18.25
CA GLY A 199 4.16 5.96 18.14
C GLY A 199 5.29 5.96 17.12
N VAL A 200 5.71 4.80 16.60
CA VAL A 200 6.75 4.70 15.56
C VAL A 200 6.17 4.52 14.15
N TYR A 201 4.91 4.12 14.02
CA TYR A 201 4.24 3.87 12.74
C TYR A 201 3.22 4.98 12.46
N GLN A 202 3.51 5.80 11.47
CA GLN A 202 2.68 6.94 11.15
C GLN A 202 1.83 6.68 9.91
N VAL A 203 0.51 6.86 10.04
CA VAL A 203 -0.41 6.79 8.90
C VAL A 203 -0.88 8.20 8.56
N TYR A 204 -0.58 8.62 7.35
CA TYR A 204 -1.11 9.85 6.76
C TYR A 204 -2.28 9.53 5.83
N GLN A 205 -3.18 10.49 5.70
CA GLN A 205 -4.30 10.47 4.77
C GLN A 205 -4.26 11.71 3.89
N LEU A 206 -4.29 11.52 2.58
CA LEU A 206 -4.53 12.61 1.63
C LEU A 206 -5.97 13.11 1.81
N ASN A 207 -6.16 14.42 1.98
CA ASN A 207 -7.45 15.02 2.34
C ASN A 207 -7.72 16.31 1.53
N PRO A 208 -8.74 16.29 0.63
CA PRO A 208 -9.53 15.14 0.20
C PRO A 208 -8.68 14.08 -0.54
N ALA A 209 -9.12 12.82 -0.51
CA ALA A 209 -8.45 11.73 -1.22
C ALA A 209 -8.90 11.67 -2.69
#